data_a2bdbde3f5a223f9fcb74682403ccf8e
#
_entry.id   a2bdbde3f5a223f9fcb74682403ccf8e
#
_cell.length_a   1.000
_cell.length_b   1.000
_cell.length_c   1.000
_cell.angle_alpha   90.00
_cell.angle_beta   90.00
_cell.angle_gamma   90.00
#
_symmetry.space_group_name_H-M   'P 1'
#
loop_
_entity.id
_entity.type
_entity.pdbx_description
1 polymer ?
#
loop_
_entity_poly.entity_id
_entity_poly.type
_entity_poly.pdbx_seq_one_letter_code
_entity_poly.pdbx_strand_id
1 'polypeptide(L)'
;MRILSIIFLTLINSNISFSNDLEIEELLNKINLPDGFKISIYANNIENARSMSISPSGTVFVGNRKADNVFALKDIDGDGKVDKKYLITDKLKNMPNGVSYHKGDLYVAEVNKIWLFKDVEDNLKKYDEVGFYPEDPILISDEFPSDKHHGWKYISVGPDNRLYVPVGAPCNICESRDEIYSTITRMDLDGSNREIFARGVRNTVGFTWHPETGEMWFTDNGRDMLGDNYPPCELNRISKPNEHYGYPYCHGGNISDPEFGSKYPCDDFIKPVQNLGPHVAPLGVKFYNGNMFPEEYLSLIHI
;
A
#
# COMPACT_ATOMS: atom_id res chain seq x y z
N MET A 1 55.57 -13.00 3.42
CA MET A 1 54.36 -13.83 3.29
C MET A 1 53.15 -13.17 3.95
N ARG A 2 52.83 -11.91 3.62
CA ARG A 2 51.70 -11.14 4.21
C ARG A 2 50.98 -10.20 3.22
N ILE A 3 51.22 -10.31 1.91
CA ILE A 3 50.62 -9.44 0.87
C ILE A 3 49.54 -10.15 0.03
N LEU A 4 49.45 -11.50 0.12
CA LEU A 4 48.49 -12.25 -0.72
C LEU A 4 47.07 -12.36 -0.15
N SER A 5 46.83 -12.04 1.13
CA SER A 5 45.50 -12.18 1.77
C SER A 5 44.59 -10.99 1.60
N ILE A 6 45.09 -9.81 1.19
CA ILE A 6 44.24 -8.58 1.07
C ILE A 6 43.61 -8.45 -0.32
N ILE A 7 44.22 -9.05 -1.35
CA ILE A 7 43.71 -8.98 -2.73
C ILE A 7 42.50 -9.92 -2.93
N PHE A 8 42.37 -10.99 -2.13
CA PHE A 8 41.24 -11.94 -2.28
C PHE A 8 39.93 -11.47 -1.68
N LEU A 9 39.96 -10.53 -0.70
CA LEU A 9 38.72 -10.01 -0.06
C LEU A 9 38.05 -8.92 -0.89
N THR A 10 38.80 -8.17 -1.70
CA THR A 10 38.26 -7.11 -2.56
C THR A 10 37.62 -7.67 -3.85
N LEU A 11 38.09 -8.82 -4.33
CA LEU A 11 37.50 -9.47 -5.52
C LEU A 11 36.17 -10.18 -5.26
N ILE A 12 35.89 -10.63 -4.03
CA ILE A 12 34.67 -11.30 -3.69
C ILE A 12 33.51 -10.28 -3.58
N ASN A 13 33.74 -9.08 -3.05
CA ASN A 13 32.72 -8.04 -2.96
C ASN A 13 32.35 -7.42 -4.32
N SER A 14 33.27 -7.31 -5.26
CA SER A 14 33.00 -6.81 -6.60
C SER A 14 32.19 -7.81 -7.45
N ASN A 15 32.38 -9.10 -7.28
CA ASN A 15 31.66 -10.13 -8.04
C ASN A 15 30.17 -10.27 -7.60
N ILE A 16 29.86 -10.01 -6.33
CA ILE A 16 28.48 -10.07 -5.82
C ILE A 16 27.66 -8.85 -6.31
N SER A 17 28.29 -7.67 -6.37
CA SER A 17 27.64 -6.47 -6.92
C SER A 17 27.34 -6.61 -8.42
N PHE A 18 28.30 -7.10 -9.20
CA PHE A 18 28.14 -7.31 -10.65
C PHE A 18 27.06 -8.37 -10.99
N SER A 19 26.90 -9.42 -10.19
CA SER A 19 25.87 -10.43 -10.43
C SER A 19 24.46 -9.88 -10.19
N ASN A 20 24.27 -9.06 -9.15
CA ASN A 20 22.96 -8.43 -8.86
C ASN A 20 22.56 -7.42 -9.92
N ASP A 21 23.47 -6.63 -10.44
CA ASP A 21 23.19 -5.62 -11.47
C ASP A 21 22.79 -6.28 -12.80
N LEU A 22 23.42 -7.39 -13.19
CA LEU A 22 23.06 -8.16 -14.37
C LEU A 22 21.68 -8.82 -14.26
N GLU A 23 21.32 -9.37 -13.11
CA GLU A 23 19.99 -9.93 -12.85
C GLU A 23 18.89 -8.85 -12.90
N ILE A 24 19.18 -7.65 -12.41
CA ILE A 24 18.27 -6.50 -12.46
C ILE A 24 18.06 -6.04 -13.91
N GLU A 25 19.12 -5.90 -14.71
CA GLU A 25 19.01 -5.55 -16.13
C GLU A 25 18.19 -6.57 -16.92
N GLU A 26 18.39 -7.86 -16.68
CA GLU A 26 17.60 -8.93 -17.29
C GLU A 26 16.12 -8.83 -16.91
N LEU A 27 15.78 -8.44 -15.68
CA LEU A 27 14.39 -8.24 -15.23
C LEU A 27 13.76 -7.02 -15.92
N LEU A 28 14.47 -5.89 -16.00
CA LEU A 28 13.99 -4.69 -16.66
C LEU A 28 13.72 -4.92 -18.15
N ASN A 29 14.58 -5.69 -18.83
CA ASN A 29 14.43 -6.05 -20.24
C ASN A 29 13.21 -6.95 -20.54
N LYS A 30 12.60 -7.58 -19.53
CA LYS A 30 11.37 -8.39 -19.68
C LYS A 30 10.10 -7.54 -19.58
N ILE A 31 10.20 -6.27 -19.20
CA ILE A 31 9.06 -5.36 -19.02
C ILE A 31 8.79 -4.66 -20.36
N ASN A 32 7.58 -4.86 -20.89
CA ASN A 32 7.13 -4.14 -22.07
C ASN A 32 6.58 -2.77 -21.66
N LEU A 33 7.12 -1.73 -22.24
CA LEU A 33 6.70 -0.34 -22.00
C LEU A 33 6.05 0.22 -23.27
N PRO A 34 5.08 1.15 -23.14
CA PRO A 34 4.63 1.96 -24.25
C PRO A 34 5.77 2.80 -24.83
N ASP A 35 5.66 3.17 -26.10
CA ASP A 35 6.65 4.01 -26.78
C ASP A 35 6.88 5.32 -26.02
N GLY A 36 8.14 5.68 -25.83
CA GLY A 36 8.55 6.89 -25.10
C GLY A 36 8.68 6.74 -23.59
N PHE A 37 8.19 5.63 -23.00
CA PHE A 37 8.37 5.35 -21.57
C PHE A 37 9.73 4.73 -21.29
N LYS A 38 10.26 5.04 -20.10
CA LYS A 38 11.49 4.44 -19.57
C LYS A 38 11.24 3.92 -18.15
N ILE A 39 11.91 2.84 -17.80
CA ILE A 39 11.91 2.27 -16.46
C ILE A 39 13.33 2.24 -15.92
N SER A 40 13.48 2.56 -14.64
CA SER A 40 14.76 2.47 -13.93
C SER A 40 14.54 1.99 -12.50
N ILE A 41 15.60 1.46 -11.89
CA ILE A 41 15.59 1.12 -10.46
C ILE A 41 15.84 2.39 -9.65
N TYR A 42 14.90 2.73 -8.78
CA TYR A 42 15.04 3.82 -7.82
C TYR A 42 15.86 3.39 -6.59
N ALA A 43 15.54 2.22 -6.03
CA ALA A 43 16.26 1.64 -4.90
C ALA A 43 16.28 0.12 -4.99
N ASN A 44 17.38 -0.50 -4.56
CA ASN A 44 17.51 -1.93 -4.36
C ASN A 44 17.77 -2.25 -2.87
N ASN A 45 17.83 -3.54 -2.51
CA ASN A 45 18.11 -4.00 -1.15
C ASN A 45 17.13 -3.43 -0.08
N ILE A 46 15.87 -3.25 -0.47
CA ILE A 46 14.76 -2.96 0.45
C ILE A 46 13.94 -4.25 0.56
N GLU A 47 14.32 -5.09 1.49
CA GLU A 47 13.71 -6.41 1.65
C GLU A 47 12.21 -6.30 1.95
N ASN A 48 11.38 -7.05 1.19
CA ASN A 48 9.91 -7.09 1.33
C ASN A 48 9.21 -5.71 1.27
N ALA A 49 9.79 -4.71 0.59
CA ALA A 49 9.17 -3.41 0.32
C ALA A 49 7.76 -3.59 -0.25
N ARG A 50 6.79 -2.80 0.26
CA ARG A 50 5.40 -2.95 -0.15
C ARG A 50 4.66 -1.63 -0.34
N SER A 51 4.10 -1.03 0.71
CA SER A 51 3.42 0.26 0.60
C SER A 51 4.43 1.40 0.63
N MET A 52 4.12 2.46 -0.09
CA MET A 52 4.96 3.64 -0.18
C MET A 52 4.14 4.89 0.00
N SER A 53 4.76 5.91 0.58
CA SER A 53 4.24 7.27 0.66
C SER A 53 5.38 8.24 0.37
N ILE A 54 5.09 9.33 -0.32
CA ILE A 54 6.09 10.34 -0.67
C ILE A 54 5.77 11.67 -0.01
N SER A 55 6.79 12.33 0.53
CA SER A 55 6.67 13.69 1.06
C SER A 55 6.86 14.74 -0.04
N PRO A 56 6.47 16.01 0.20
CA PRO A 56 6.74 17.11 -0.73
C PRO A 56 8.24 17.35 -0.99
N SER A 57 9.14 16.92 -0.10
CA SER A 57 10.60 16.98 -0.29
C SER A 57 11.15 15.88 -1.20
N GLY A 58 10.30 14.93 -1.65
CA GLY A 58 10.72 13.77 -2.45
C GLY A 58 11.17 12.58 -1.63
N THR A 59 11.15 12.62 -0.29
CA THR A 59 11.47 11.45 0.54
C THR A 59 10.41 10.37 0.36
N VAL A 60 10.83 9.14 0.00
CA VAL A 60 9.96 7.97 -0.16
C VAL A 60 9.99 7.14 1.11
N PHE A 61 8.88 7.06 1.83
CA PHE A 61 8.69 6.18 2.98
C PHE A 61 8.21 4.82 2.51
N VAL A 62 8.80 3.75 3.04
CA VAL A 62 8.54 2.38 2.60
C VAL A 62 8.18 1.51 3.78
N GLY A 63 6.96 0.97 3.74
CA GLY A 63 6.50 -0.06 4.68
C GLY A 63 6.86 -1.46 4.22
N ASN A 64 6.72 -2.43 5.12
CA ASN A 64 7.18 -3.79 4.91
C ASN A 64 6.10 -4.83 5.21
N ARG A 65 5.98 -5.84 4.32
CA ARG A 65 4.96 -6.89 4.48
C ARG A 65 5.43 -8.08 5.36
N LYS A 66 6.72 -8.36 5.44
CA LYS A 66 7.25 -9.56 6.09
C LYS A 66 8.37 -9.29 7.09
N ALA A 67 9.02 -8.14 6.99
CA ALA A 67 10.02 -7.70 7.96
C ALA A 67 9.44 -6.61 8.85
N ASP A 68 10.13 -6.30 9.93
CA ASP A 68 9.65 -5.42 11.01
C ASP A 68 10.09 -3.96 10.79
N ASN A 69 10.64 -3.65 9.63
CA ASN A 69 11.29 -2.37 9.37
C ASN A 69 10.45 -1.42 8.52
N VAL A 70 10.67 -0.13 8.75
CA VAL A 70 10.17 0.97 7.91
C VAL A 70 11.37 1.83 7.52
N PHE A 71 11.46 2.16 6.24
CA PHE A 71 12.56 2.95 5.69
C PHE A 71 12.09 4.31 5.17
N ALA A 72 13.00 5.28 5.19
CA ALA A 72 12.93 6.47 4.37
C ALA A 72 14.09 6.47 3.36
N LEU A 73 13.79 6.81 2.12
CA LEU A 73 14.71 6.81 0.99
C LEU A 73 14.78 8.21 0.42
N LYS A 74 16.00 8.73 0.24
CA LYS A 74 16.23 10.05 -0.36
C LYS A 74 17.11 9.94 -1.59
N ASP A 75 16.64 10.54 -2.66
CA ASP A 75 17.41 10.96 -3.82
C ASP A 75 17.81 12.42 -3.58
N ILE A 76 19.10 12.70 -3.42
CA ILE A 76 19.61 14.02 -3.02
C ILE A 76 19.97 14.86 -4.23
N ASP A 77 20.51 14.23 -5.28
CA ASP A 77 20.97 14.94 -6.48
C ASP A 77 19.95 14.95 -7.62
N GLY A 78 18.80 14.24 -7.46
CA GLY A 78 17.69 14.23 -8.40
C GLY A 78 17.92 13.38 -9.65
N ASP A 79 18.82 12.39 -9.57
CA ASP A 79 19.14 11.50 -10.69
C ASP A 79 18.14 10.34 -10.86
N GLY A 80 17.16 10.22 -9.94
CA GLY A 80 16.15 9.17 -9.91
C GLY A 80 16.63 7.90 -9.22
N LYS A 81 17.70 7.97 -8.42
CA LYS A 81 18.21 6.88 -7.60
C LYS A 81 18.40 7.30 -6.16
N VAL A 82 18.32 6.35 -5.26
CA VAL A 82 18.46 6.60 -3.82
C VAL A 82 19.94 6.76 -3.45
N ASP A 83 20.27 7.93 -2.88
CA ASP A 83 21.59 8.21 -2.28
C ASP A 83 21.63 7.80 -0.82
N LYS A 84 20.53 8.01 -0.09
CA LYS A 84 20.46 7.70 1.34
C LYS A 84 19.26 6.85 1.70
N LYS A 85 19.51 5.82 2.51
CA LYS A 85 18.52 4.96 3.13
C LYS A 85 18.60 5.09 4.64
N TYR A 86 17.48 5.48 5.26
CA TYR A 86 17.33 5.61 6.70
C TYR A 86 16.42 4.50 7.24
N LEU A 87 16.84 3.85 8.31
CA LEU A 87 16.00 2.94 9.07
C LEU A 87 15.21 3.76 10.11
N ILE A 88 13.92 3.99 9.86
CA ILE A 88 13.06 4.70 10.80
C ILE A 88 12.79 3.82 12.03
N THR A 89 12.48 2.56 11.82
CA THR A 89 12.25 1.60 12.90
C THR A 89 12.42 0.16 12.41
N ASP A 90 12.80 -0.73 13.33
CA ASP A 90 12.79 -2.20 13.19
C ASP A 90 12.05 -2.87 14.37
N LYS A 91 11.28 -2.07 15.13
CA LYS A 91 10.62 -2.48 16.37
C LYS A 91 9.16 -2.89 16.18
N LEU A 92 8.56 -2.65 15.01
CA LEU A 92 7.16 -2.96 14.73
C LEU A 92 7.01 -4.41 14.25
N LYS A 93 6.56 -5.31 15.15
CA LYS A 93 6.67 -6.77 14.96
C LYS A 93 5.50 -7.42 14.24
N ASN A 94 4.53 -6.66 13.75
CA ASN A 94 3.33 -7.22 13.14
C ASN A 94 3.04 -6.62 11.75
N MET A 95 4.01 -6.78 10.82
CA MET A 95 3.89 -6.36 9.42
C MET A 95 3.56 -4.86 9.27
N PRO A 96 4.51 -3.93 9.49
CA PRO A 96 4.32 -2.48 9.34
C PRO A 96 4.22 -2.10 7.85
N ASN A 97 3.15 -2.57 7.19
CA ASN A 97 2.96 -2.43 5.75
C ASN A 97 2.48 -1.04 5.34
N GLY A 98 1.45 -0.53 6.01
CA GLY A 98 0.83 0.74 5.63
C GLY A 98 1.67 1.92 6.07
N VAL A 99 1.97 2.83 5.16
CA VAL A 99 2.65 4.09 5.45
C VAL A 99 1.92 5.25 4.79
N SER A 100 1.75 6.35 5.54
CA SER A 100 1.13 7.57 5.03
C SER A 100 1.81 8.81 5.60
N TYR A 101 2.53 9.54 4.78
CA TYR A 101 3.06 10.86 5.14
C TYR A 101 1.96 11.91 5.09
N HIS A 102 1.86 12.74 6.11
CA HIS A 102 0.94 13.86 6.14
C HIS A 102 1.49 15.03 6.98
N LYS A 103 1.73 16.17 6.35
CA LYS A 103 2.11 17.44 7.00
C LYS A 103 3.28 17.35 7.99
N GLY A 104 4.32 16.59 7.67
CA GLY A 104 5.50 16.41 8.51
C GLY A 104 5.50 15.10 9.30
N ASP A 105 4.36 14.51 9.53
CA ASP A 105 4.16 13.29 10.30
C ASP A 105 4.07 12.05 9.39
N LEU A 106 4.53 10.89 9.88
CA LEU A 106 4.39 9.61 9.21
C LEU A 106 3.52 8.67 10.05
N TYR A 107 2.41 8.24 9.48
CA TYR A 107 1.54 7.21 10.03
C TYR A 107 1.99 5.85 9.52
N VAL A 108 2.10 4.87 10.41
CA VAL A 108 2.50 3.49 10.09
C VAL A 108 1.48 2.51 10.64
N ALA A 109 0.95 1.64 9.77
CA ALA A 109 -0.01 0.61 10.15
C ALA A 109 0.64 -0.77 10.18
N GLU A 110 0.59 -1.40 11.35
CA GLU A 110 0.67 -2.86 11.53
C GLU A 110 -0.69 -3.52 11.27
N VAL A 111 -0.77 -4.83 11.41
CA VAL A 111 -2.05 -5.57 11.25
C VAL A 111 -3.13 -5.03 12.20
N ASN A 112 -2.78 -4.76 13.45
CA ASN A 112 -3.74 -4.39 14.49
C ASN A 112 -3.45 -3.06 15.20
N LYS A 113 -2.42 -2.32 14.76
CA LYS A 113 -2.00 -1.07 15.40
C LYS A 113 -1.70 0.01 14.39
N ILE A 114 -1.92 1.25 14.80
CA ILE A 114 -1.50 2.44 14.04
C ILE A 114 -0.55 3.26 14.93
N TRP A 115 0.59 3.61 14.35
CA TRP A 115 1.66 4.36 14.96
C TRP A 115 1.86 5.70 14.27
N LEU A 116 2.30 6.69 15.02
CA LEU A 116 2.63 8.02 14.55
C LEU A 116 4.10 8.34 14.85
N PHE A 117 4.86 8.64 13.81
CA PHE A 117 6.19 9.22 13.89
C PHE A 117 6.07 10.71 13.59
N LYS A 118 6.32 11.54 14.59
CA LYS A 118 6.21 12.99 14.51
C LYS A 118 7.40 13.60 13.77
N ASP A 119 7.16 14.73 13.08
CA ASP A 119 8.20 15.58 12.48
C ASP A 119 9.29 14.76 11.75
N VAL A 120 8.84 13.76 10.95
CA VAL A 120 9.72 12.71 10.41
C VAL A 120 10.88 13.26 9.59
N GLU A 121 10.66 14.32 8.80
CA GLU A 121 11.73 14.93 7.99
C GLU A 121 12.81 15.61 8.84
N ASP A 122 12.43 16.24 9.95
CA ASP A 122 13.40 16.87 10.87
C ASP A 122 14.16 15.81 11.67
N ASN A 123 13.51 14.70 11.99
CA ASN A 123 14.15 13.56 12.63
C ASN A 123 15.12 12.81 11.70
N LEU A 124 14.88 12.80 10.38
CA LEU A 124 15.87 12.31 9.41
C LEU A 124 17.12 13.20 9.36
N LYS A 125 17.01 14.52 9.53
CA LYS A 125 18.17 15.42 9.66
C LYS A 125 18.98 15.10 10.92
N LYS A 126 18.31 14.89 12.06
CA LYS A 126 18.97 14.45 13.31
C LYS A 126 19.61 13.07 13.15
N TYR A 127 18.99 12.16 12.37
CA TYR A 127 19.59 10.85 12.06
C TYR A 127 20.97 11.00 11.43
N ASP A 128 21.17 11.96 10.54
CA ASP A 128 22.48 12.21 9.91
C ASP A 128 23.57 12.61 10.92
N GLU A 129 23.19 13.15 12.08
CA GLU A 129 24.11 13.54 13.15
C GLU A 129 24.43 12.39 14.11
N VAL A 130 23.43 11.55 14.43
CA VAL A 130 23.54 10.55 15.51
C VAL A 130 23.59 9.09 15.01
N GLY A 131 23.29 8.83 13.73
CA GLY A 131 23.37 7.52 13.09
C GLY A 131 22.17 6.58 13.34
N PHE A 132 21.11 7.06 13.98
CA PHE A 132 19.87 6.30 14.22
C PHE A 132 18.66 7.25 14.30
N TYR A 133 17.44 6.70 14.13
CA TYR A 133 16.22 7.49 14.26
C TYR A 133 15.98 7.86 15.74
N PRO A 134 15.89 9.16 16.09
CA PRO A 134 16.05 9.62 17.47
C PRO A 134 14.81 9.46 18.34
N GLU A 135 13.63 9.24 17.75
CA GLU A 135 12.36 9.25 18.49
C GLU A 135 11.61 7.92 18.39
N ASP A 136 10.96 7.51 19.46
CA ASP A 136 10.03 6.38 19.44
C ASP A 136 8.65 6.81 18.91
N PRO A 137 7.93 5.91 18.20
CA PRO A 137 6.60 6.22 17.69
C PRO A 137 5.55 6.32 18.80
N ILE A 138 4.53 7.12 18.55
CA ILE A 138 3.34 7.24 19.41
C ILE A 138 2.29 6.24 18.94
N LEU A 139 1.79 5.40 19.83
CA LEU A 139 0.64 4.53 19.54
C LEU A 139 -0.63 5.38 19.51
N ILE A 140 -1.34 5.39 18.36
CA ILE A 140 -2.61 6.12 18.22
C ILE A 140 -3.83 5.20 18.16
N SER A 141 -3.66 3.92 17.83
CA SER A 141 -4.73 2.92 17.91
C SER A 141 -4.16 1.51 18.00
N ASP A 142 -4.75 0.65 18.86
CA ASP A 142 -4.49 -0.80 18.95
C ASP A 142 -5.79 -1.63 18.89
N GLU A 143 -6.86 -1.03 18.37
CA GLU A 143 -8.21 -1.60 18.36
C GLU A 143 -8.60 -2.28 17.05
N PHE A 144 -7.65 -2.51 16.12
CA PHE A 144 -7.91 -3.26 14.91
C PHE A 144 -7.77 -4.76 15.15
N PRO A 145 -8.51 -5.61 14.39
CA PRO A 145 -8.37 -7.05 14.48
C PRO A 145 -6.93 -7.53 14.23
N SER A 146 -6.53 -8.61 14.90
CA SER A 146 -5.20 -9.19 14.80
C SER A 146 -5.08 -10.33 13.77
N ASP A 147 -6.16 -10.65 13.06
CA ASP A 147 -6.17 -11.69 12.03
C ASP A 147 -5.22 -11.33 10.89
N LYS A 148 -4.39 -12.32 10.54
CA LYS A 148 -3.37 -12.12 9.48
C LYS A 148 -3.95 -12.30 8.07
N HIS A 149 -5.06 -13.02 7.92
CA HIS A 149 -5.74 -13.16 6.64
C HIS A 149 -6.35 -11.82 6.24
N HIS A 150 -5.93 -11.26 5.12
CA HIS A 150 -6.23 -9.87 4.69
C HIS A 150 -5.93 -8.81 5.77
N GLY A 151 -5.01 -9.11 6.70
CA GLY A 151 -4.77 -8.28 7.89
C GLY A 151 -3.84 -7.11 7.66
N TRP A 152 -2.87 -7.23 6.75
CA TRP A 152 -1.94 -6.14 6.45
C TRP A 152 -2.65 -5.00 5.72
N LYS A 153 -2.35 -3.78 6.13
CA LYS A 153 -3.14 -2.60 5.79
C LYS A 153 -2.41 -1.71 4.78
N TYR A 154 -3.16 -1.13 3.87
CA TYR A 154 -2.81 0.11 3.20
C TYR A 154 -3.51 1.24 3.94
N ILE A 155 -2.84 2.36 4.20
CA ILE A 155 -3.44 3.52 4.86
C ILE A 155 -3.14 4.80 4.08
N SER A 156 -4.02 5.78 4.17
CA SER A 156 -3.76 7.12 3.65
C SER A 156 -4.64 8.15 4.33
N VAL A 157 -4.13 9.37 4.50
CA VAL A 157 -4.93 10.50 4.98
C VAL A 157 -5.71 11.08 3.80
N GLY A 158 -7.01 11.25 4.00
CA GLY A 158 -7.93 11.78 2.99
C GLY A 158 -7.97 13.32 2.93
N PRO A 159 -8.67 13.86 1.92
CA PRO A 159 -8.84 15.30 1.76
C PRO A 159 -9.62 15.95 2.92
N ASP A 160 -10.38 15.17 3.68
CA ASP A 160 -11.07 15.56 4.91
C ASP A 160 -10.17 15.57 6.15
N ASN A 161 -8.86 15.35 5.98
CA ASN A 161 -7.86 15.29 7.04
C ASN A 161 -8.12 14.17 8.06
N ARG A 162 -8.74 13.05 7.63
CA ARG A 162 -8.94 11.84 8.43
C ARG A 162 -8.09 10.68 7.86
N LEU A 163 -7.66 9.77 8.72
CA LEU A 163 -6.91 8.57 8.35
C LEU A 163 -7.86 7.44 7.96
N TYR A 164 -7.69 6.89 6.76
CA TYR A 164 -8.48 5.79 6.22
C TYR A 164 -7.73 4.47 6.36
N VAL A 165 -8.42 3.46 6.89
CA VAL A 165 -7.83 2.15 7.23
C VAL A 165 -8.78 1.04 6.82
N PRO A 166 -8.45 0.24 5.80
CA PRO A 166 -9.25 -0.92 5.43
C PRO A 166 -9.05 -2.07 6.41
N VAL A 167 -10.12 -2.83 6.61
CA VAL A 167 -10.13 -4.06 7.40
C VAL A 167 -10.72 -5.18 6.53
N GLY A 168 -9.85 -5.99 5.94
CA GLY A 168 -10.26 -7.08 5.05
C GLY A 168 -11.01 -8.19 5.75
N ALA A 169 -11.71 -9.02 4.98
CA ALA A 169 -12.41 -10.19 5.49
C ALA A 169 -11.44 -11.17 6.19
N PRO A 170 -11.80 -11.78 7.33
CA PRO A 170 -10.93 -12.72 8.05
C PRO A 170 -10.84 -14.10 7.39
N CYS A 171 -11.42 -14.27 6.21
CA CYS A 171 -11.60 -15.52 5.48
C CYS A 171 -11.62 -15.29 3.97
N ASN A 172 -11.63 -16.37 3.17
CA ASN A 172 -11.89 -16.27 1.73
C ASN A 172 -13.32 -15.75 1.46
N ILE A 173 -14.31 -16.39 2.10
CA ILE A 173 -15.72 -16.00 2.05
C ILE A 173 -16.38 -16.34 3.39
N CYS A 174 -17.02 -15.39 4.03
CA CYS A 174 -17.78 -15.55 5.26
C CYS A 174 -18.57 -14.30 5.62
N GLU A 175 -19.62 -14.45 6.40
CA GLU A 175 -20.16 -13.37 7.22
C GLU A 175 -19.37 -13.29 8.52
N SER A 176 -18.69 -12.18 8.75
CA SER A 176 -18.02 -11.96 10.03
C SER A 176 -19.02 -11.56 11.11
N ARG A 177 -18.78 -12.01 12.35
CA ARG A 177 -19.59 -11.59 13.51
C ARG A 177 -19.27 -10.16 13.96
N ASP A 178 -18.05 -9.72 13.72
CA ASP A 178 -17.61 -8.36 14.01
C ASP A 178 -17.78 -7.51 12.76
N GLU A 179 -18.55 -6.44 12.87
CA GLU A 179 -18.92 -5.56 11.75
C GLU A 179 -17.76 -4.73 11.19
N ILE A 180 -16.61 -4.69 11.87
CA ILE A 180 -15.43 -3.98 11.39
C ILE A 180 -14.79 -4.68 10.18
N TYR A 181 -14.95 -5.99 10.05
CA TYR A 181 -14.40 -6.73 8.92
C TYR A 181 -15.12 -6.41 7.61
N SER A 182 -14.41 -6.59 6.52
CA SER A 182 -14.92 -6.29 5.15
C SER A 182 -15.38 -4.84 5.00
N THR A 183 -14.58 -3.92 5.57
CA THR A 183 -14.88 -2.48 5.56
C THR A 183 -13.68 -1.63 5.19
N ILE A 184 -13.95 -0.39 4.83
CA ILE A 184 -13.00 0.70 4.94
C ILE A 184 -13.45 1.55 6.11
N THR A 185 -12.60 1.72 7.10
CA THR A 185 -12.84 2.62 8.23
C THR A 185 -12.12 3.94 8.02
N ARG A 186 -12.55 4.99 8.73
CA ARG A 186 -11.80 6.24 8.87
C ARG A 186 -11.83 6.71 10.32
N MET A 187 -10.82 7.48 10.72
CA MET A 187 -10.70 8.04 12.07
C MET A 187 -9.96 9.37 12.03
N ASP A 188 -10.06 10.14 13.10
CA ASP A 188 -9.26 11.34 13.26
C ASP A 188 -7.76 10.98 13.39
N LEU A 189 -6.89 11.95 13.14
CA LEU A 189 -5.43 11.72 13.09
C LEU A 189 -4.82 11.31 14.45
N ASP A 190 -5.53 11.53 15.53
CA ASP A 190 -5.18 11.07 16.89
C ASP A 190 -5.74 9.68 17.25
N GLY A 191 -6.43 9.04 16.28
CA GLY A 191 -7.04 7.72 16.44
C GLY A 191 -8.47 7.75 16.99
N SER A 192 -8.98 8.90 17.40
CA SER A 192 -10.36 9.06 17.90
C SER A 192 -11.41 9.03 16.76
N ASN A 193 -12.68 8.98 17.16
CA ASN A 193 -13.84 9.07 16.26
C ASN A 193 -13.80 8.09 15.06
N ARG A 194 -13.32 6.84 15.32
CA ARG A 194 -13.33 5.80 14.30
C ARG A 194 -14.75 5.41 13.91
N GLU A 195 -15.00 5.38 12.60
CA GLU A 195 -16.27 4.96 12.02
C GLU A 195 -16.07 4.10 10.76
N ILE A 196 -17.08 3.33 10.39
CA ILE A 196 -17.09 2.58 9.13
C ILE A 196 -17.48 3.56 8.02
N PHE A 197 -16.62 3.65 7.00
CA PHE A 197 -16.82 4.52 5.84
C PHE A 197 -17.44 3.78 4.64
N ALA A 198 -17.07 2.49 4.44
CA ALA A 198 -17.66 1.62 3.42
C ALA A 198 -17.76 0.19 3.94
N ARG A 199 -18.74 -0.56 3.47
CA ARG A 199 -19.06 -1.94 3.85
C ARG A 199 -19.01 -2.88 2.64
N GLY A 200 -18.88 -4.18 2.91
CA GLY A 200 -18.90 -5.19 1.86
C GLY A 200 -17.70 -5.13 0.93
N VAL A 201 -16.55 -4.74 1.47
CA VAL A 201 -15.24 -4.67 0.81
C VAL A 201 -14.41 -5.85 1.27
N ARG A 202 -14.16 -6.84 0.39
CA ARG A 202 -13.49 -8.08 0.80
C ARG A 202 -12.03 -7.86 1.20
N ASN A 203 -11.24 -7.25 0.34
CA ASN A 203 -9.81 -7.03 0.57
C ASN A 203 -9.27 -5.94 -0.35
N THR A 204 -9.47 -4.69 0.01
CA THR A 204 -8.78 -3.60 -0.67
C THR A 204 -7.37 -3.42 -0.10
N VAL A 205 -6.41 -3.25 -0.99
CA VAL A 205 -5.00 -3.02 -0.66
C VAL A 205 -4.46 -1.74 -1.29
N GLY A 206 -5.36 -0.90 -1.79
CA GLY A 206 -5.02 0.43 -2.29
C GLY A 206 -6.24 1.22 -2.74
N PHE A 207 -6.20 2.48 -2.40
CA PHE A 207 -7.22 3.47 -2.73
C PHE A 207 -6.60 4.85 -2.93
N THR A 208 -7.35 5.74 -3.57
CA THR A 208 -6.95 7.13 -3.81
C THR A 208 -8.20 8.00 -3.88
N TRP A 209 -8.01 9.31 -3.95
CA TRP A 209 -9.10 10.26 -4.16
C TRP A 209 -9.02 10.87 -5.54
N HIS A 210 -10.18 11.02 -6.17
CA HIS A 210 -10.27 11.75 -7.42
C HIS A 210 -9.86 13.21 -7.21
N PRO A 211 -8.94 13.75 -8.02
CA PRO A 211 -8.32 15.06 -7.75
C PRO A 211 -9.31 16.23 -7.78
N GLU A 212 -10.40 16.12 -8.54
CA GLU A 212 -11.39 17.20 -8.69
C GLU A 212 -12.61 17.00 -7.78
N THR A 213 -13.12 15.75 -7.66
CA THR A 213 -14.37 15.49 -6.92
C THR A 213 -14.14 15.15 -5.45
N GLY A 214 -12.92 14.71 -5.09
CA GLY A 214 -12.59 14.22 -3.75
C GLY A 214 -13.22 12.87 -3.40
N GLU A 215 -13.92 12.21 -4.34
CA GLU A 215 -14.46 10.88 -4.14
C GLU A 215 -13.35 9.84 -4.00
N MET A 216 -13.52 8.89 -3.09
CA MET A 216 -12.57 7.79 -2.96
C MET A 216 -12.78 6.74 -4.05
N TRP A 217 -11.68 6.29 -4.64
CA TRP A 217 -11.62 5.15 -5.56
C TRP A 217 -10.73 4.08 -4.97
N PHE A 218 -11.18 2.82 -5.02
CA PHE A 218 -10.45 1.69 -4.47
C PHE A 218 -10.57 0.45 -5.35
N THR A 219 -9.56 -0.40 -5.28
CA THR A 219 -9.61 -1.74 -5.88
C THR A 219 -9.99 -2.77 -4.83
N ASP A 220 -10.78 -3.78 -5.20
CA ASP A 220 -11.11 -4.90 -4.32
C ASP A 220 -10.79 -6.24 -4.96
N ASN A 221 -10.21 -7.13 -4.16
CA ASN A 221 -9.83 -8.47 -4.60
C ASN A 221 -11.01 -9.43 -4.42
N GLY A 222 -11.48 -10.03 -5.52
CA GLY A 222 -12.54 -11.03 -5.53
C GLY A 222 -12.21 -12.29 -4.71
N ARG A 223 -13.24 -13.04 -4.31
CA ARG A 223 -13.05 -14.33 -3.60
C ARG A 223 -12.41 -15.38 -4.51
N ASP A 224 -11.72 -16.34 -3.92
CA ASP A 224 -11.22 -17.52 -4.60
C ASP A 224 -12.27 -18.65 -4.65
N MET A 225 -11.96 -19.72 -5.42
CA MET A 225 -12.70 -20.98 -5.46
C MET A 225 -14.11 -20.90 -6.09
N LEU A 226 -14.29 -20.01 -7.09
CA LEU A 226 -15.44 -20.04 -7.99
C LEU A 226 -15.05 -20.41 -9.44
N GLY A 227 -13.83 -20.95 -9.64
CA GLY A 227 -13.26 -21.31 -10.93
C GLY A 227 -12.41 -20.18 -11.54
N ASP A 228 -11.86 -20.45 -12.72
CA ASP A 228 -10.85 -19.59 -13.36
C ASP A 228 -11.43 -18.28 -13.92
N ASN A 229 -12.73 -18.25 -14.18
CA ASN A 229 -13.41 -17.15 -14.86
C ASN A 229 -14.24 -16.25 -13.92
N TYR A 230 -14.33 -16.57 -12.63
CA TYR A 230 -15.18 -15.88 -11.66
C TYR A 230 -14.58 -15.88 -10.25
N PRO A 231 -14.95 -14.87 -9.42
CA PRO A 231 -15.52 -13.59 -9.81
C PRO A 231 -14.41 -12.62 -10.28
N PRO A 232 -14.76 -11.49 -10.92
CA PRO A 232 -13.78 -10.46 -11.20
C PRO A 232 -13.31 -9.79 -9.91
N CYS A 233 -12.09 -9.27 -9.93
CA CYS A 233 -11.69 -8.18 -9.04
C CYS A 233 -12.34 -6.87 -9.52
N GLU A 234 -12.41 -5.86 -8.64
CA GLU A 234 -13.26 -4.70 -8.87
C GLU A 234 -12.48 -3.39 -8.73
N LEU A 235 -12.87 -2.41 -9.54
CA LEU A 235 -12.60 -1.00 -9.30
C LEU A 235 -13.89 -0.32 -8.85
N ASN A 236 -13.88 0.22 -7.66
CA ASN A 236 -15.01 0.82 -7.00
C ASN A 236 -14.82 2.31 -6.73
N ARG A 237 -15.93 3.05 -6.60
CA ARG A 237 -15.97 4.46 -6.24
C ARG A 237 -16.97 4.65 -5.10
N ILE A 238 -16.56 5.39 -4.07
CA ILE A 238 -17.42 5.77 -2.94
C ILE A 238 -17.94 7.17 -3.18
N SER A 239 -19.25 7.29 -3.39
CA SER A 239 -19.91 8.57 -3.61
C SER A 239 -20.41 9.19 -2.31
N LYS A 240 -20.72 8.37 -1.31
CA LYS A 240 -21.12 8.80 0.02
C LYS A 240 -20.74 7.77 1.09
N PRO A 241 -20.59 8.18 2.36
CA PRO A 241 -20.29 7.25 3.45
C PRO A 241 -21.34 6.15 3.61
N ASN A 242 -20.89 5.01 4.13
CA ASN A 242 -21.70 3.85 4.52
C ASN A 242 -22.38 3.09 3.36
N GLU A 243 -21.89 3.25 2.12
CA GLU A 243 -22.29 2.41 0.99
C GLU A 243 -21.77 0.97 1.17
N HIS A 244 -22.52 -0.02 0.60
CA HIS A 244 -22.20 -1.44 0.67
C HIS A 244 -21.87 -2.01 -0.71
N TYR A 245 -20.68 -2.64 -0.86
CA TYR A 245 -20.10 -3.08 -2.13
C TYR A 245 -20.27 -4.58 -2.43
N GLY A 246 -21.14 -5.27 -1.71
CA GLY A 246 -21.67 -6.59 -2.04
C GLY A 246 -21.10 -7.76 -1.26
N TYR A 247 -19.80 -7.78 -0.92
CA TYR A 247 -19.24 -8.92 -0.20
C TYR A 247 -19.89 -9.14 1.17
N PRO A 248 -20.26 -10.37 1.57
CA PRO A 248 -20.02 -11.67 0.91
C PRO A 248 -21.14 -12.13 -0.04
N TYR A 249 -22.15 -11.35 -0.31
CA TYR A 249 -23.39 -11.75 -0.96
C TYR A 249 -23.37 -11.66 -2.49
N CYS A 250 -22.68 -10.67 -3.01
CA CYS A 250 -22.60 -10.35 -4.44
C CYS A 250 -21.20 -9.97 -4.86
N HIS A 251 -20.79 -10.38 -6.07
CA HIS A 251 -19.49 -10.09 -6.67
C HIS A 251 -19.66 -9.49 -8.06
N GLY A 252 -18.76 -8.57 -8.45
CA GLY A 252 -18.78 -7.94 -9.77
C GLY A 252 -20.08 -7.19 -10.09
N GLY A 253 -20.89 -6.89 -9.06
CA GLY A 253 -22.15 -6.19 -9.17
C GLY A 253 -23.34 -6.99 -9.68
N ASN A 254 -23.16 -8.27 -10.08
CA ASN A 254 -24.25 -9.10 -10.64
C ASN A 254 -24.07 -10.61 -10.42
N ILE A 255 -23.03 -11.06 -9.76
CA ILE A 255 -22.77 -12.47 -9.50
C ILE A 255 -23.19 -12.78 -8.06
N SER A 256 -24.32 -13.44 -7.88
CA SER A 256 -24.79 -13.90 -6.58
C SER A 256 -23.86 -14.96 -6.02
N ASP A 257 -23.40 -14.80 -4.77
CA ASP A 257 -22.54 -15.79 -4.12
C ASP A 257 -23.33 -17.10 -3.90
N PRO A 258 -22.77 -18.28 -4.22
CA PRO A 258 -23.48 -19.55 -4.08
C PRO A 258 -23.82 -19.93 -2.64
N GLU A 259 -23.06 -19.42 -1.63
CA GLU A 259 -23.29 -19.72 -0.23
C GLU A 259 -24.13 -18.66 0.48
N PHE A 260 -23.90 -17.38 0.18
CA PHE A 260 -24.49 -16.25 0.90
C PHE A 260 -25.48 -15.42 0.09
N GLY A 261 -25.42 -15.50 -1.25
CA GLY A 261 -26.17 -14.62 -2.15
C GLY A 261 -27.70 -14.77 -2.11
N SER A 262 -28.21 -15.87 -1.55
CA SER A 262 -29.65 -16.05 -1.33
C SER A 262 -30.26 -15.10 -0.30
N LYS A 263 -29.43 -14.44 0.53
CA LYS A 263 -29.87 -13.52 1.60
C LYS A 263 -30.24 -12.14 1.08
N TYR A 264 -29.48 -11.66 0.09
CA TYR A 264 -29.64 -10.31 -0.45
C TYR A 264 -29.41 -10.33 -1.96
N PRO A 265 -30.28 -9.71 -2.77
CA PRO A 265 -30.06 -9.60 -4.22
C PRO A 265 -28.90 -8.63 -4.53
N CYS A 266 -28.22 -8.86 -5.63
CA CYS A 266 -27.11 -7.98 -6.05
C CYS A 266 -27.52 -6.51 -6.27
N ASP A 267 -28.79 -6.26 -6.59
CA ASP A 267 -29.31 -4.89 -6.82
C ASP A 267 -29.39 -4.04 -5.53
N ASP A 268 -29.26 -4.65 -4.35
CA ASP A 268 -29.19 -3.93 -3.07
C ASP A 268 -27.81 -3.28 -2.83
N PHE A 269 -26.80 -3.59 -3.64
CA PHE A 269 -25.43 -3.17 -3.45
C PHE A 269 -24.94 -2.21 -4.53
N ILE A 270 -23.94 -1.41 -4.17
CA ILE A 270 -23.24 -0.54 -5.13
C ILE A 270 -22.46 -1.41 -6.10
N LYS A 271 -22.69 -1.19 -7.39
CA LYS A 271 -21.98 -1.91 -8.45
C LYS A 271 -20.60 -1.30 -8.68
N PRO A 272 -19.58 -2.12 -9.00
CA PRO A 272 -18.27 -1.61 -9.37
C PRO A 272 -18.35 -0.70 -10.60
N VAL A 273 -17.49 0.29 -10.65
CA VAL A 273 -17.33 1.15 -11.84
C VAL A 273 -16.77 0.34 -13.00
N GLN A 274 -15.84 -0.58 -12.68
CA GLN A 274 -15.22 -1.47 -13.67
C GLN A 274 -14.87 -2.81 -13.04
N ASN A 275 -15.24 -3.90 -13.72
CA ASN A 275 -14.72 -5.22 -13.44
C ASN A 275 -13.35 -5.38 -14.09
N LEU A 276 -12.34 -5.79 -13.29
CA LEU A 276 -10.93 -5.87 -13.71
C LEU A 276 -10.51 -7.25 -14.24
N GLY A 277 -11.45 -8.20 -14.24
CA GLY A 277 -11.18 -9.60 -14.54
C GLY A 277 -10.92 -10.44 -13.29
N PRO A 278 -11.02 -11.78 -13.41
CA PRO A 278 -10.79 -12.70 -12.30
C PRO A 278 -9.29 -12.82 -11.98
N HIS A 279 -8.95 -13.04 -10.70
CA HIS A 279 -7.61 -13.37 -10.20
C HIS A 279 -6.49 -12.38 -10.55
N VAL A 280 -6.81 -11.15 -10.94
CA VAL A 280 -5.80 -10.12 -11.30
C VAL A 280 -5.14 -9.49 -10.07
N ALA A 281 -5.71 -9.69 -8.87
CA ALA A 281 -5.17 -9.23 -7.60
C ALA A 281 -4.68 -7.76 -7.62
N PRO A 282 -5.55 -6.77 -7.90
CA PRO A 282 -5.15 -5.38 -8.00
C PRO A 282 -4.61 -4.88 -6.66
N LEU A 283 -3.45 -4.20 -6.68
CA LEU A 283 -2.73 -3.79 -5.48
C LEU A 283 -2.91 -2.32 -5.11
N GLY A 284 -3.48 -1.53 -6.00
CA GLY A 284 -3.69 -0.13 -5.77
C GLY A 284 -4.26 0.57 -6.99
N VAL A 285 -4.60 1.84 -6.80
CA VAL A 285 -5.14 2.72 -7.82
C VAL A 285 -4.61 4.12 -7.63
N LYS A 286 -4.29 4.82 -8.71
CA LYS A 286 -3.81 6.19 -8.69
C LYS A 286 -4.31 6.96 -9.90
N PHE A 287 -4.75 8.20 -9.69
CA PHE A 287 -4.95 9.17 -10.77
C PHE A 287 -3.61 9.83 -11.11
N TYR A 288 -3.29 9.88 -12.38
CA TYR A 288 -2.12 10.63 -12.83
C TYR A 288 -2.47 12.12 -12.94
N ASN A 289 -1.72 12.94 -12.23
CA ASN A 289 -1.83 14.41 -12.25
C ASN A 289 -0.46 15.08 -12.41
N GLY A 290 0.54 14.34 -12.88
CA GLY A 290 1.88 14.83 -13.15
C GLY A 290 1.98 15.50 -14.53
N ASN A 291 3.20 15.89 -14.89
CA ASN A 291 3.53 16.53 -16.16
C ASN A 291 4.63 15.80 -16.95
N MET A 292 5.02 14.60 -16.50
CA MET A 292 6.07 13.80 -17.15
C MET A 292 5.52 12.99 -18.32
N PHE A 293 4.31 12.43 -18.18
CA PHE A 293 3.65 11.66 -19.22
C PHE A 293 2.85 12.55 -20.16
N PRO A 294 2.58 12.13 -21.41
CA PRO A 294 1.74 12.86 -22.34
C PRO A 294 0.37 13.26 -21.76
N GLU A 295 -0.21 14.36 -22.25
CA GLU A 295 -1.47 14.92 -21.75
C GLU A 295 -2.63 13.91 -21.76
N GLU A 296 -2.63 12.98 -22.71
CA GLU A 296 -3.61 11.89 -22.81
C GLU A 296 -3.64 10.96 -21.60
N TYR A 297 -2.59 10.98 -20.76
CA TYR A 297 -2.53 10.22 -19.50
C TYR A 297 -3.06 10.99 -18.29
N LEU A 298 -3.36 12.30 -18.42
CA LEU A 298 -3.91 13.07 -17.34
C LEU A 298 -5.28 12.55 -16.94
N SER A 299 -5.49 12.45 -15.62
CA SER A 299 -6.72 11.92 -15.01
C SER A 299 -7.04 10.47 -15.36
N LEU A 300 -6.20 9.75 -16.08
CA LEU A 300 -6.35 8.31 -16.24
C LEU A 300 -6.07 7.59 -14.92
N ILE A 301 -6.83 6.52 -14.70
CA ILE A 301 -6.68 5.65 -13.53
C ILE A 301 -5.60 4.64 -13.84
N HIS A 302 -4.57 4.59 -13.02
CA HIS A 302 -3.51 3.58 -13.05
C HIS A 302 -3.71 2.57 -11.91
N ILE A 303 -3.84 1.31 -12.27
CA ILE A 303 -4.10 0.19 -11.35
C ILE A 303 -2.90 -0.75 -11.35
#